data_e9be4eab1d55731f5fdea4eae70748c1
#
_entry.id   e9be4eab1d55731f5fdea4eae70748c1
#
_cell.length_a   1.000
_cell.length_b   1.000
_cell.length_c   1.000
_cell.angle_alpha   90.00
_cell.angle_beta   90.00
_cell.angle_gamma   90.00
#
_symmetry.space_group_name_H-M   'P 1'
#
loop_
_entity.id
_entity.type
_entity.pdbx_description
1 polymer ?
#
loop_
_entity_poly.entity_id
_entity_poly.type
_entity_poly.pdbx_seq_one_letter_code
_entity_poly.pdbx_strand_id
1 'polypeptide(L)'
;MLERAKRLAEHAHQGQRDKGGHPYILHPMRVMQHCETEEEKIVAVLHDVIEDTEVTLEELKKEGFSEEIRNTLVCLTHREGEGYMEYIERICQNPLAVRVKYADLQDNMDLSRIPNPTEKDYARLEKYQKAKVRIEEAMKG
;
A
#
# COMPACT_ATOMS: atom_id res chain seq x y z
N MET A 1 -4.55 -4.81 17.80
CA MET A 1 -4.95 -4.99 16.37
C MET A 1 -3.76 -5.02 15.41
N LEU A 2 -2.72 -4.25 15.68
CA LEU A 2 -1.54 -4.25 14.79
C LEU A 2 -0.89 -5.64 14.68
N GLU A 3 -0.71 -6.33 15.79
CA GLU A 3 -0.12 -7.68 15.75
C GLU A 3 -0.98 -8.66 14.95
N ARG A 4 -2.30 -8.55 15.07
CA ARG A 4 -3.23 -9.37 14.28
C ARG A 4 -3.11 -9.05 12.79
N ALA A 5 -3.01 -7.76 12.46
CA ALA A 5 -2.83 -7.32 11.07
C ALA A 5 -1.53 -7.88 10.48
N LYS A 6 -0.43 -7.82 11.23
CA LYS A 6 0.85 -8.37 10.80
C LYS A 6 0.77 -9.87 10.50
N ARG A 7 0.18 -10.63 11.41
CA ARG A 7 0.04 -12.08 11.24
C ARG A 7 -0.82 -12.43 10.03
N LEU A 8 -1.91 -11.69 9.84
CA LEU A 8 -2.80 -11.89 8.71
C LEU A 8 -2.07 -11.61 7.40
N ALA A 9 -1.34 -10.49 7.33
CA ALA A 9 -0.59 -10.11 6.13
C ALA A 9 0.52 -11.11 5.81
N GLU A 10 1.27 -11.56 6.82
CA GLU A 10 2.32 -12.55 6.65
C GLU A 10 1.76 -13.85 6.07
N HIS A 11 0.64 -14.31 6.59
CA HIS A 11 -0.02 -15.51 6.09
C HIS A 11 -0.55 -15.32 4.67
N ALA A 12 -1.22 -14.19 4.41
CA ALA A 12 -1.84 -13.91 3.12
C ALA A 12 -0.81 -13.78 2.00
N HIS A 13 0.35 -13.17 2.27
CA HIS A 13 1.42 -12.98 1.29
C HIS A 13 2.44 -14.12 1.25
N GLN A 14 2.20 -15.19 2.01
CA GLN A 14 3.13 -16.32 2.08
C GLN A 14 3.41 -16.86 0.68
N GLY A 15 4.69 -17.03 0.35
CA GLY A 15 5.11 -17.54 -0.95
C GLY A 15 5.23 -16.50 -2.05
N GLN A 16 4.73 -15.28 -1.84
CA GLN A 16 4.88 -14.21 -2.81
C GLN A 16 6.27 -13.58 -2.70
N ARG A 17 6.84 -13.19 -3.85
CA ARG A 17 8.15 -12.55 -3.89
C ARG A 17 8.08 -11.24 -4.68
N ASP A 18 8.95 -10.29 -4.31
CA ASP A 18 9.06 -9.02 -5.00
C ASP A 18 9.99 -9.15 -6.23
N LYS A 19 10.22 -8.06 -6.93
CA LYS A 19 11.06 -8.04 -8.13
C LYS A 19 12.52 -8.34 -7.87
N GLY A 20 12.98 -8.14 -6.65
CA GLY A 20 14.33 -8.48 -6.23
C GLY A 20 14.46 -9.91 -5.75
N GLY A 21 13.38 -10.69 -5.76
CA GLY A 21 13.37 -12.07 -5.32
C GLY A 21 13.22 -12.26 -3.82
N HIS A 22 12.94 -11.21 -3.08
CA HIS A 22 12.74 -11.24 -1.62
C HIS A 22 11.28 -11.51 -1.27
N PRO A 23 10.99 -12.03 -0.07
CA PRO A 23 9.59 -12.23 0.35
C PRO A 23 8.79 -10.93 0.25
N TYR A 24 7.62 -11.00 -0.37
CA TYR A 24 6.80 -9.82 -0.62
C TYR A 24 6.38 -9.09 0.67
N ILE A 25 6.19 -9.82 1.77
CA ILE A 25 5.78 -9.23 3.06
C ILE A 25 6.73 -8.12 3.53
N LEU A 26 7.98 -8.13 3.07
CA LEU A 26 8.94 -7.10 3.47
C LEU A 26 8.52 -5.71 3.02
N HIS A 27 7.83 -5.60 1.86
CA HIS A 27 7.32 -4.32 1.38
C HIS A 27 6.28 -3.70 2.33
N PRO A 28 5.15 -4.35 2.63
CA PRO A 28 4.19 -3.77 3.57
C PRO A 28 4.78 -3.53 4.96
N MET A 29 5.74 -4.35 5.39
CA MET A 29 6.41 -4.12 6.67
C MET A 29 7.27 -2.85 6.64
N ARG A 30 7.98 -2.58 5.53
CA ARG A 30 8.74 -1.33 5.38
C ARG A 30 7.82 -0.11 5.32
N VAL A 31 6.69 -0.23 4.61
CA VAL A 31 5.69 0.86 4.55
C VAL A 31 5.19 1.17 5.96
N MET A 32 4.87 0.14 6.72
CA MET A 32 4.44 0.29 8.12
C MET A 32 5.47 1.06 8.96
N GLN A 33 6.76 0.77 8.77
CA GLN A 33 7.83 1.41 9.53
C GLN A 33 7.92 2.92 9.26
N HIS A 34 7.43 3.39 8.13
CA HIS A 34 7.40 4.81 7.78
C HIS A 34 6.12 5.52 8.25
N CYS A 35 5.22 4.80 8.90
CA CYS A 35 3.97 5.37 9.40
C CYS A 35 4.10 5.69 10.89
N GLU A 36 3.28 6.66 11.37
CA GLU A 36 3.37 7.15 12.74
C GLU A 36 2.32 6.55 13.67
N THR A 37 1.05 6.56 13.27
CA THR A 37 -0.03 6.09 14.15
C THR A 37 -0.28 4.60 13.99
N GLU A 38 -0.91 3.99 15.00
CA GLU A 38 -1.27 2.58 14.93
C GLU A 38 -2.22 2.30 13.77
N GLU A 39 -3.20 3.18 13.54
CA GLU A 39 -4.15 3.03 12.42
C GLU A 39 -3.43 3.04 11.08
N GLU A 40 -2.49 3.98 10.89
CA GLU A 40 -1.68 4.04 9.67
C GLU A 40 -0.88 2.76 9.48
N LYS A 41 -0.29 2.25 10.55
CA LYS A 41 0.51 1.03 10.51
C LYS A 41 -0.34 -0.19 10.13
N ILE A 42 -1.54 -0.30 10.68
CA ILE A 42 -2.46 -1.39 10.36
C ILE A 42 -2.83 -1.33 8.87
N VAL A 43 -3.21 -0.15 8.39
CA VAL A 43 -3.56 0.03 6.97
C VAL A 43 -2.37 -0.29 6.09
N ALA A 44 -1.17 0.18 6.46
CA ALA A 44 0.05 -0.07 5.71
C ALA A 44 0.34 -1.56 5.54
N VAL A 45 0.25 -2.31 6.63
CA VAL A 45 0.50 -3.76 6.61
C VAL A 45 -0.52 -4.49 5.75
N LEU A 46 -1.78 -4.01 5.71
CA LEU A 46 -2.87 -4.66 5.00
C LEU A 46 -3.14 -4.10 3.60
N HIS A 47 -2.42 -3.04 3.17
CA HIS A 47 -2.83 -2.29 1.99
C HIS A 47 -2.87 -3.10 0.69
N ASP A 48 -2.06 -4.14 0.56
CA ASP A 48 -2.05 -4.98 -0.64
C ASP A 48 -2.81 -6.29 -0.46
N VAL A 49 -3.33 -6.56 0.74
CA VAL A 49 -3.97 -7.85 1.04
C VAL A 49 -5.22 -8.07 0.19
N ILE A 50 -6.06 -7.05 0.06
CA ILE A 50 -7.31 -7.16 -0.71
C ILE A 50 -7.03 -7.34 -2.20
N GLU A 51 -6.06 -6.61 -2.73
CA GLU A 51 -5.76 -6.60 -4.17
C GLU A 51 -4.97 -7.83 -4.61
N ASP A 52 -4.02 -8.27 -3.80
CA ASP A 52 -3.04 -9.28 -4.19
C ASP A 52 -3.20 -10.65 -3.54
N THR A 53 -4.20 -10.83 -2.69
CA THR A 53 -4.46 -12.13 -2.03
C THR A 53 -5.95 -12.47 -2.07
N GLU A 54 -6.29 -13.64 -1.54
CA GLU A 54 -7.67 -14.11 -1.47
C GLU A 54 -8.45 -13.55 -0.28
N VAL A 55 -7.80 -12.79 0.59
CA VAL A 55 -8.45 -12.20 1.78
C VAL A 55 -9.48 -11.16 1.34
N THR A 56 -10.68 -11.25 1.91
CA THR A 56 -11.81 -10.37 1.58
C THR A 56 -12.07 -9.35 2.68
N LEU A 57 -12.82 -8.30 2.34
CA LEU A 57 -13.27 -7.31 3.32
C LEU A 57 -14.13 -7.94 4.41
N GLU A 58 -14.94 -8.97 4.05
CA GLU A 58 -15.74 -9.71 5.02
C GLU A 58 -14.87 -10.39 6.07
N GLU A 59 -13.76 -10.99 5.64
CA GLU A 59 -12.82 -11.62 6.55
C GLU A 59 -12.20 -10.59 7.50
N LEU A 60 -11.84 -9.41 6.98
CA LEU A 60 -11.30 -8.34 7.81
C LEU A 60 -12.32 -7.85 8.83
N LYS A 61 -13.58 -7.78 8.44
CA LYS A 61 -14.66 -7.42 9.35
C LYS A 61 -14.79 -8.44 10.47
N LYS A 62 -14.77 -9.73 10.14
CA LYS A 62 -14.82 -10.82 11.12
C LYS A 62 -13.63 -10.80 12.08
N GLU A 63 -12.47 -10.38 11.58
CA GLU A 63 -11.26 -10.27 12.41
C GLU A 63 -11.29 -9.05 13.34
N GLY A 64 -12.30 -8.19 13.21
CA GLY A 64 -12.50 -7.05 14.11
C GLY A 64 -11.88 -5.72 13.64
N PHE A 65 -11.41 -5.63 12.41
CA PHE A 65 -10.89 -4.38 11.88
C PHE A 65 -12.05 -3.40 11.65
N SER A 66 -11.85 -2.13 12.06
CA SER A 66 -12.89 -1.11 12.03
C SER A 66 -13.36 -0.78 10.61
N GLU A 67 -14.54 -0.18 10.53
CA GLU A 67 -15.09 0.29 9.27
C GLU A 67 -14.17 1.33 8.62
N GLU A 68 -13.59 2.23 9.42
CA GLU A 68 -12.65 3.23 8.91
C GLU A 68 -11.43 2.57 8.25
N ILE A 69 -10.86 1.57 8.91
CA ILE A 69 -9.72 0.82 8.34
C ILE A 69 -10.13 0.11 7.05
N ARG A 70 -11.29 -0.57 7.05
CA ARG A 70 -11.77 -1.28 5.86
C ARG A 70 -12.06 -0.32 4.69
N ASN A 71 -12.67 0.81 4.97
CA ASN A 71 -12.95 1.82 3.94
C ASN A 71 -11.66 2.40 3.37
N THR A 72 -10.66 2.60 4.21
CA THR A 72 -9.34 3.10 3.77
C THR A 72 -8.66 2.07 2.87
N LEU A 73 -8.76 0.79 3.19
CA LEU A 73 -8.20 -0.28 2.35
C LEU A 73 -8.91 -0.34 0.99
N VAL A 74 -10.22 -0.16 0.95
CA VAL A 74 -10.97 -0.06 -0.32
C VAL A 74 -10.44 1.11 -1.14
N CYS A 75 -10.22 2.25 -0.49
CA CYS A 75 -9.69 3.44 -1.14
C CYS A 75 -8.31 3.20 -1.76
N LEU A 76 -7.49 2.40 -1.10
CA LEU A 76 -6.13 2.07 -1.56
C LEU A 76 -6.10 0.94 -2.60
N THR A 77 -7.23 0.32 -2.89
CA THR A 77 -7.33 -0.75 -3.89
C THR A 77 -7.68 -0.15 -5.25
N HIS A 78 -6.82 -0.40 -6.24
CA HIS A 78 -7.04 0.08 -7.60
C HIS A 78 -8.24 -0.63 -8.23
N ARG A 79 -9.10 0.12 -8.93
CA ARG A 79 -10.30 -0.43 -9.57
C ARG A 79 -10.03 -0.79 -11.03
N GLU A 80 -10.71 -1.83 -11.51
CA GLU A 80 -10.64 -2.19 -12.92
C GLU A 80 -11.12 -1.02 -13.78
N GLY A 81 -10.36 -0.72 -14.83
CA GLY A 81 -10.68 0.38 -15.74
C GLY A 81 -10.32 1.77 -15.25
N GLU A 82 -9.84 1.90 -14.01
CA GLU A 82 -9.47 3.17 -13.44
C GLU A 82 -8.03 3.52 -13.83
N GLY A 83 -7.81 4.76 -14.35
CA GLY A 83 -6.46 5.24 -14.62
C GLY A 83 -5.68 5.45 -13.33
N TYR A 84 -4.35 5.36 -13.41
CA TYR A 84 -3.53 5.47 -12.22
C TYR A 84 -3.71 6.82 -11.51
N MET A 85 -3.71 7.92 -12.24
CA MET A 85 -3.89 9.24 -11.61
C MET A 85 -5.32 9.47 -11.13
N GLU A 86 -6.32 8.83 -11.74
CA GLU A 86 -7.69 8.83 -11.21
C GLU A 86 -7.73 8.15 -9.85
N TYR A 87 -7.05 7.03 -9.73
CA TYR A 87 -6.89 6.30 -8.48
C TYR A 87 -6.22 7.19 -7.42
N ILE A 88 -5.14 7.89 -7.77
CA ILE A 88 -4.44 8.81 -6.85
C ILE A 88 -5.37 9.94 -6.41
N GLU A 89 -6.17 10.53 -7.33
CA GLU A 89 -7.12 11.59 -6.97
C GLU A 89 -8.18 11.08 -5.98
N ARG A 90 -8.64 9.85 -6.16
CA ARG A 90 -9.59 9.24 -5.25
C ARG A 90 -8.98 9.05 -3.85
N ILE A 91 -7.73 8.62 -3.78
CA ILE A 91 -6.98 8.49 -2.53
C ILE A 91 -6.89 9.84 -1.81
N CYS A 92 -6.71 10.93 -2.56
CA CYS A 92 -6.57 12.27 -1.98
C CYS A 92 -7.78 12.73 -1.17
N GLN A 93 -8.92 12.06 -1.32
CA GLN A 93 -10.13 12.36 -0.55
C GLN A 93 -10.14 11.71 0.84
N ASN A 94 -9.19 10.85 1.15
CA ASN A 94 -9.12 10.14 2.42
C ASN A 94 -7.77 10.43 3.11
N PRO A 95 -7.76 11.24 4.19
CA PRO A 95 -6.50 11.62 4.85
C PRO A 95 -5.64 10.45 5.33
N LEU A 96 -6.27 9.39 5.83
CA LEU A 96 -5.54 8.20 6.28
C LEU A 96 -4.89 7.47 5.09
N ALA A 97 -5.65 7.33 3.99
CA ALA A 97 -5.13 6.70 2.78
C ALA A 97 -3.96 7.49 2.17
N VAL A 98 -4.04 8.82 2.21
CA VAL A 98 -2.98 9.70 1.70
C VAL A 98 -1.65 9.42 2.41
N ARG A 99 -1.67 9.36 3.73
CA ARG A 99 -0.45 9.14 4.51
C ARG A 99 0.16 7.77 4.24
N VAL A 100 -0.67 6.75 4.15
CA VAL A 100 -0.20 5.39 3.86
C VAL A 100 0.34 5.31 2.42
N LYS A 101 -0.37 5.92 1.46
CA LYS A 101 0.08 5.92 0.07
C LYS A 101 1.41 6.65 -0.11
N TYR A 102 1.63 7.71 0.65
CA TYR A 102 2.91 8.41 0.63
C TYR A 102 4.06 7.47 1.02
N ALA A 103 3.89 6.73 2.11
CA ALA A 103 4.89 5.76 2.57
C ALA A 103 5.09 4.63 1.55
N ASP A 104 4.00 4.16 0.95
CA ASP A 104 4.03 3.13 -0.08
C ASP A 104 4.82 3.60 -1.30
N LEU A 105 4.59 4.82 -1.77
CA LEU A 105 5.31 5.39 -2.90
C LEU A 105 6.79 5.51 -2.62
N GLN A 106 7.18 5.95 -1.42
CA GLN A 106 8.58 6.06 -1.05
C GLN A 106 9.29 4.72 -1.14
N ASP A 107 8.67 3.64 -0.65
CA ASP A 107 9.27 2.32 -0.73
C ASP A 107 9.33 1.82 -2.18
N ASN A 108 8.27 2.04 -2.96
CA ASN A 108 8.23 1.62 -4.36
C ASN A 108 9.20 2.39 -5.26
N MET A 109 9.58 3.58 -4.88
CA MET A 109 10.53 4.40 -5.65
C MET A 109 11.99 4.03 -5.40
N ASP A 110 12.27 3.18 -4.44
CA ASP A 110 13.63 2.75 -4.12
C ASP A 110 14.03 1.58 -5.05
N LEU A 111 14.86 1.87 -6.04
CA LEU A 111 15.34 0.87 -7.00
C LEU A 111 16.55 0.07 -6.51
N SER A 112 17.09 0.42 -5.33
CA SER A 112 18.33 -0.22 -4.84
C SER A 112 18.19 -1.73 -4.61
N ARG A 113 16.96 -2.23 -4.41
CA ARG A 113 16.69 -3.63 -4.18
C ARG A 113 16.49 -4.44 -5.47
N ILE A 114 16.46 -3.77 -6.62
CA ILE A 114 16.30 -4.42 -7.92
C ILE A 114 17.69 -4.55 -8.54
N PRO A 115 18.22 -5.78 -8.73
CA PRO A 115 19.61 -5.98 -9.19
C PRO A 115 19.94 -5.31 -10.52
N ASN A 116 19.02 -5.34 -11.47
CA ASN A 116 19.24 -4.78 -12.81
C ASN A 116 17.94 -4.09 -13.27
N PRO A 117 17.71 -2.83 -12.83
CA PRO A 117 16.49 -2.13 -13.22
C PRO A 117 16.33 -2.03 -14.74
N THR A 118 15.13 -2.28 -15.22
CA THR A 118 14.79 -2.23 -16.65
C THR A 118 14.10 -0.90 -16.98
N GLU A 119 13.85 -0.70 -18.28
CA GLU A 119 13.07 0.48 -18.72
C GLU A 119 11.69 0.52 -18.07
N LYS A 120 11.08 -0.66 -17.85
CA LYS A 120 9.78 -0.75 -17.16
C LYS A 120 9.89 -0.26 -15.71
N ASP A 121 10.98 -0.54 -15.04
CA ASP A 121 11.21 -0.09 -13.67
C ASP A 121 11.36 1.43 -13.63
N TYR A 122 12.10 2.02 -14.57
CA TYR A 122 12.24 3.47 -14.66
C TYR A 122 10.94 4.16 -15.05
N ALA A 123 10.15 3.56 -15.92
CA ALA A 123 8.84 4.10 -16.29
C ALA A 123 7.89 4.11 -15.08
N ARG A 124 7.92 3.06 -14.26
CA ARG A 124 7.14 3.03 -13.01
C ARG A 124 7.61 4.11 -12.04
N LEU A 125 8.92 4.29 -11.92
CA LEU A 125 9.49 5.33 -11.07
C LEU A 125 8.94 6.70 -11.45
N GLU A 126 8.90 7.02 -12.74
CA GLU A 126 8.37 8.29 -13.23
C GLU A 126 6.90 8.45 -12.87
N LYS A 127 6.11 7.40 -13.03
CA LYS A 127 4.70 7.37 -12.65
C LYS A 127 4.53 7.64 -11.14
N TYR A 128 5.35 6.99 -10.32
CA TYR A 128 5.30 7.16 -8.87
C TYR A 128 5.73 8.57 -8.45
N GLN A 129 6.69 9.17 -9.13
CA GLN A 129 7.13 10.54 -8.84
C GLN A 129 5.99 11.53 -9.04
N LYS A 130 5.22 11.40 -10.12
CA LYS A 130 4.05 12.24 -10.37
C LYS A 130 2.98 12.06 -9.30
N ALA A 131 2.72 10.82 -8.93
CA ALA A 131 1.76 10.50 -7.87
C ALA A 131 2.21 11.11 -6.54
N LYS A 132 3.49 11.00 -6.22
CA LYS A 132 4.04 11.55 -4.98
C LYS A 132 3.84 13.05 -4.87
N VAL A 133 4.07 13.79 -5.95
CA VAL A 133 3.85 15.24 -5.98
C VAL A 133 2.39 15.56 -5.64
N ARG A 134 1.44 14.85 -6.25
CA ARG A 134 0.02 15.07 -6.00
C ARG A 134 -0.36 14.72 -4.56
N ILE A 135 0.16 13.61 -4.05
CA ILE A 135 -0.08 13.18 -2.66
C ILE A 135 0.48 14.22 -1.67
N GLU A 136 1.67 14.75 -1.93
CA GLU A 136 2.26 15.80 -1.09
C GLU A 136 1.39 17.05 -1.04
N GLU A 137 0.79 17.44 -2.17
CA GLU A 137 -0.16 18.57 -2.20
C GLU A 137 -1.36 18.32 -1.31
N ALA A 138 -1.90 17.09 -1.35
CA ALA A 138 -3.03 16.71 -0.51
C ALA A 138 -2.67 16.73 0.98
N MET A 139 -1.43 16.37 1.32
CA MET A 139 -0.97 16.38 2.72
C MET A 139 -0.83 17.80 3.28
N LYS A 140 -0.58 18.77 2.41
CA LYS A 140 -0.47 20.18 2.82
C LYS A 140 -1.84 20.83 3.05
N GLY A 141 -2.85 20.34 2.34
CA GLY A 141 -4.20 20.84 2.45
C GLY A 141 -4.88 20.31 3.69
#